data_d4f3ad974567bd387b085920645b7865
#
_entry.id   d4f3ad974567bd387b085920645b7865
#
_cell.length_a   1.000
_cell.length_b   1.000
_cell.length_c   1.000
_cell.angle_alpha   90.00
_cell.angle_beta   90.00
_cell.angle_gamma   90.00
#
_symmetry.space_group_name_H-M   'P 1'
#
loop_
_entity.id
_entity.type
_entity.pdbx_description
1 polymer ?
#
loop_
_entity_poly.entity_id
_entity_poly.type
_entity_poly.pdbx_seq_one_letter_code
_entity_poly.pdbx_strand_id
1 'polypeptide(L)'
;MGCETNPRLSKKGIYFQKIDSNNTNMGNTFQNYKAPVKLEFTLQNVKIGDSYKIYISMPDSNSNFSTEEIRASNTTMLFNTCYICDYFFERQQYLNITMIKNKNNKGYKKVPLGIIIGSPKSTYTTDISNCKENLTIKANPLTDTNSYMVVNFNARNLDKNFTEIKNKISFRIAGNSGNIIYDSESVNAGGFFDPIKIPLALLEPAFTVSFLDAFRKNIIYKQETPDSFVNIAPNSLYLGLVNNNSRINIYNSSKISRHFTFIDYLKSGVTIKLTIGIDFTSSNKPPEDPTSLHYLGAGMNDYELAIKACGSIVAYYDYNQSFPVYGFGAVIKGHRTANMCFNINFKNNPEIYTIDNVLNEYHNCFNNILLAGPTEFCPLVQKVNETIKKENNPLKYHILMILTDGIIVDQQKTIDALVEGSFLPLSVIIIGIGNDHFKEMIQLDGDDIPLISSNGIKRMRDLVQFVPFNKYKNDPNELAAQVLEEVPRQIMEYYTMNNIYPYNLALSQINKFGFNGFNNNINNMNMNNNAFNKNNFYEENQNTYIDYKKYSNDTYKNYLNNNKYNGNIRLNNSGNRNMNSSYHVLFDDEKNSFGTGTGSIFY
;
A
#
# COMPACT_ATOMS: atom_id res chain seq x y z
N MET A 1 -37.57 12.40 -3.66
CA MET A 1 -36.90 11.74 -4.78
C MET A 1 -35.64 11.15 -4.19
N GLY A 2 -35.60 9.82 -4.05
CA GLY A 2 -34.53 9.10 -3.36
C GLY A 2 -33.27 9.09 -4.19
N CYS A 3 -32.11 9.22 -3.55
CA CYS A 3 -30.81 9.00 -4.13
C CYS A 3 -30.64 7.51 -4.49
N GLU A 4 -31.02 7.15 -5.70
CA GLU A 4 -30.62 5.87 -6.29
C GLU A 4 -29.21 6.02 -6.84
N THR A 5 -28.21 5.60 -6.10
CA THR A 5 -26.88 5.28 -6.61
C THR A 5 -26.39 3.95 -6.05
N ASN A 6 -27.31 2.97 -6.04
CA ASN A 6 -26.91 1.60 -6.27
C ASN A 6 -27.14 1.33 -7.76
N PRO A 7 -26.17 0.84 -8.53
CA PRO A 7 -26.51 0.22 -9.77
C PRO A 7 -27.48 -0.90 -9.39
N ARG A 8 -28.73 -0.76 -9.78
CA ARG A 8 -29.72 -1.83 -9.71
C ARG A 8 -29.08 -3.01 -10.43
N LEU A 9 -28.59 -3.96 -9.65
CA LEU A 9 -28.42 -5.32 -10.13
C LEU A 9 -29.82 -5.75 -10.57
N SER A 10 -30.13 -5.46 -11.83
CA SER A 10 -31.35 -5.93 -12.44
C SER A 10 -31.38 -7.44 -12.26
N LYS A 11 -32.56 -8.00 -11.97
CA LYS A 11 -32.81 -9.45 -11.87
C LYS A 11 -32.49 -10.24 -13.16
N LYS A 12 -31.77 -9.67 -14.11
CA LYS A 12 -31.26 -10.30 -15.31
C LYS A 12 -29.76 -10.54 -15.18
N GLY A 13 -29.42 -11.74 -14.72
CA GLY A 13 -28.17 -12.44 -15.04
C GLY A 13 -26.90 -11.87 -14.40
N ILE A 14 -26.67 -12.17 -13.11
CA ILE A 14 -25.29 -12.31 -12.66
C ILE A 14 -24.77 -13.57 -13.35
N TYR A 15 -23.99 -13.41 -14.43
CA TYR A 15 -23.31 -14.54 -15.08
C TYR A 15 -22.14 -14.95 -14.19
N PHE A 16 -22.31 -16.02 -13.41
CA PHE A 16 -21.20 -16.71 -12.78
C PHE A 16 -20.40 -17.39 -13.88
N GLN A 17 -19.16 -16.97 -14.10
CA GLN A 17 -18.30 -17.61 -15.09
C GLN A 17 -17.93 -19.02 -14.59
N LYS A 18 -18.27 -20.06 -15.36
CA LYS A 18 -17.61 -21.36 -15.26
C LYS A 18 -16.13 -21.17 -15.57
N ILE A 19 -15.29 -21.79 -14.76
CA ILE A 19 -13.83 -21.68 -14.92
C ILE A 19 -13.42 -22.56 -16.09
N ASP A 20 -13.19 -21.97 -17.26
CA ASP A 20 -12.42 -22.60 -18.31
C ASP A 20 -10.94 -22.50 -17.97
N SER A 21 -10.28 -23.66 -17.92
CA SER A 21 -8.91 -23.85 -17.43
C SER A 21 -7.80 -23.24 -18.33
N ASN A 22 -8.13 -22.45 -19.35
CA ASN A 22 -7.18 -22.03 -20.38
C ASN A 22 -7.23 -20.53 -20.74
N ASN A 23 -7.16 -19.61 -19.78
CA ASN A 23 -6.92 -18.21 -20.16
C ASN A 23 -6.09 -17.46 -19.11
N THR A 24 -4.77 -17.51 -19.28
CA THR A 24 -3.79 -16.67 -18.60
C THR A 24 -3.20 -15.68 -19.62
N ASN A 25 -3.95 -14.65 -20.00
CA ASN A 25 -3.40 -13.50 -20.69
C ASN A 25 -3.88 -12.23 -19.96
N MET A 26 -3.04 -11.72 -19.07
CA MET A 26 -3.14 -10.33 -18.61
C MET A 26 -2.42 -9.46 -19.63
N GLY A 27 -3.16 -8.82 -20.53
CA GLY A 27 -2.66 -7.74 -21.35
C GLY A 27 -2.48 -6.49 -20.49
N ASN A 28 -1.26 -5.97 -20.44
CA ASN A 28 -0.93 -4.68 -19.84
C ASN A 28 -1.57 -3.55 -20.66
N THR A 29 -2.67 -2.99 -20.16
CA THR A 29 -3.11 -1.65 -20.53
C THR A 29 -2.74 -0.74 -19.37
N PHE A 30 -1.84 0.19 -19.62
CA PHE A 30 -1.51 1.29 -18.68
C PHE A 30 -2.77 2.11 -18.45
N GLN A 31 -3.43 1.91 -17.31
CA GLN A 31 -4.50 2.78 -16.83
C GLN A 31 -4.02 3.36 -15.50
N ASN A 32 -4.13 4.69 -15.36
CA ASN A 32 -3.87 5.41 -14.11
C ASN A 32 -4.51 4.69 -12.93
N TYR A 33 -3.78 4.53 -11.84
CA TYR A 33 -4.29 3.84 -10.67
C TYR A 33 -5.48 4.61 -10.08
N LYS A 34 -6.65 4.03 -10.24
CA LYS A 34 -7.92 4.56 -9.77
C LYS A 34 -8.47 3.65 -8.66
N ALA A 35 -8.70 4.20 -7.48
CA ALA A 35 -9.28 3.47 -6.36
C ALA A 35 -10.62 4.10 -5.94
N PRO A 36 -11.73 3.39 -6.06
CA PRO A 36 -12.99 3.86 -5.50
C PRO A 36 -12.95 3.79 -3.97
N VAL A 37 -13.33 4.89 -3.32
CA VAL A 37 -13.37 5.01 -1.86
C VAL A 37 -14.74 5.44 -1.38
N LYS A 38 -15.15 4.88 -0.24
CA LYS A 38 -16.34 5.23 0.51
C LYS A 38 -15.96 6.14 1.67
N LEU A 39 -16.48 7.35 1.71
CA LEU A 39 -16.27 8.31 2.79
C LEU A 39 -17.46 8.29 3.74
N GLU A 40 -17.17 8.13 5.03
CA GLU A 40 -18.12 8.17 6.14
C GLU A 40 -17.85 9.43 6.97
N PHE A 41 -18.92 10.07 7.47
CA PHE A 41 -18.86 11.36 8.13
C PHE A 41 -19.43 11.28 9.55
N THR A 42 -18.68 11.84 10.53
CA THR A 42 -19.10 11.92 11.93
C THR A 42 -18.86 13.34 12.43
N LEU A 43 -19.88 13.98 12.99
CA LEU A 43 -19.75 15.25 13.71
C LEU A 43 -19.59 15.01 15.20
N GLN A 44 -18.66 15.74 15.81
CA GLN A 44 -18.39 15.74 17.25
C GLN A 44 -18.68 17.13 17.82
N ASN A 45 -18.91 17.21 19.14
CA ASN A 45 -19.25 18.43 19.85
C ASN A 45 -20.54 19.09 19.34
N VAL A 46 -21.47 18.29 18.82
CA VAL A 46 -22.76 18.78 18.35
C VAL A 46 -23.67 19.13 19.52
N LYS A 47 -24.52 20.16 19.32
CA LYS A 47 -25.51 20.56 20.32
C LYS A 47 -26.76 19.70 20.18
N ILE A 48 -27.12 19.01 21.28
CA ILE A 48 -28.30 18.16 21.34
C ILE A 48 -29.57 19.01 21.02
N GLY A 49 -30.41 18.46 20.15
CA GLY A 49 -31.65 19.13 19.70
C GLY A 49 -31.49 19.98 18.43
N ASP A 50 -30.26 20.35 18.03
CA ASP A 50 -30.04 21.03 16.75
C ASP A 50 -30.04 20.01 15.59
N SER A 51 -30.39 20.47 14.39
CA SER A 51 -30.30 19.65 13.17
C SER A 51 -29.04 19.98 12.37
N TYR A 52 -28.44 18.95 11.76
CA TYR A 52 -27.19 19.06 11.02
C TYR A 52 -27.27 18.34 9.68
N LYS A 53 -26.64 18.93 8.67
CA LYS A 53 -26.47 18.36 7.33
C LYS A 53 -25.13 18.80 6.77
N ILE A 54 -24.46 17.93 6.00
CA ILE A 54 -23.20 18.23 5.34
C ILE A 54 -23.40 18.19 3.84
N TYR A 55 -22.93 19.23 3.15
CA TYR A 55 -22.78 19.27 1.69
C TYR A 55 -21.31 19.12 1.34
N ILE A 56 -21.06 18.35 0.30
CA ILE A 56 -19.72 18.08 -0.21
C ILE A 56 -19.74 18.31 -1.70
N SER A 57 -18.78 19.10 -2.19
CA SER A 57 -18.51 19.20 -3.61
C SER A 57 -17.05 18.84 -3.87
N MET A 58 -16.84 18.11 -4.95
CA MET A 58 -15.53 17.73 -5.45
C MET A 58 -15.34 18.35 -6.83
N PRO A 59 -14.62 19.50 -6.92
CA PRO A 59 -14.54 20.28 -8.15
C PRO A 59 -14.02 19.49 -9.35
N ASP A 60 -13.04 18.62 -9.12
CA ASP A 60 -12.35 17.86 -10.17
C ASP A 60 -13.28 16.82 -10.86
N SER A 61 -14.34 16.38 -10.18
CA SER A 61 -15.30 15.41 -10.71
C SER A 61 -16.68 16.00 -11.01
N ASN A 62 -16.87 17.31 -10.78
CA ASN A 62 -18.18 18.01 -10.87
C ASN A 62 -19.27 17.28 -10.05
N SER A 63 -18.88 16.53 -9.02
CA SER A 63 -19.82 15.78 -8.21
C SER A 63 -20.21 16.56 -6.96
N ASN A 64 -21.51 16.54 -6.67
CA ASN A 64 -22.10 17.14 -5.47
C ASN A 64 -22.82 16.06 -4.68
N PHE A 65 -22.64 16.06 -3.37
CA PHE A 65 -23.23 15.12 -2.45
C PHE A 65 -23.77 15.85 -1.22
N SER A 66 -24.82 15.34 -0.61
CA SER A 66 -25.27 15.79 0.70
C SER A 66 -25.69 14.62 1.57
N THR A 67 -25.37 14.71 2.86
CA THR A 67 -25.91 13.78 3.84
C THR A 67 -27.40 14.01 4.03
N GLU A 68 -28.07 13.09 4.71
CA GLU A 68 -29.37 13.33 5.31
C GLU A 68 -29.28 14.44 6.37
N GLU A 69 -30.41 15.10 6.68
CA GLU A 69 -30.50 16.02 7.81
C GLU A 69 -30.88 15.23 9.08
N ILE A 70 -30.00 15.26 10.09
CA ILE A 70 -30.20 14.55 11.36
C ILE A 70 -30.31 15.55 12.51
N ARG A 71 -31.27 15.32 13.40
CA ARG A 71 -31.39 16.02 14.67
C ARG A 71 -30.52 15.32 15.71
N ALA A 72 -29.59 16.04 16.32
CA ALA A 72 -28.65 15.47 17.27
C ALA A 72 -29.33 15.00 18.55
N SER A 73 -29.18 13.73 18.89
CA SER A 73 -29.61 13.11 20.16
C SER A 73 -28.45 12.96 21.15
N ASN A 74 -27.20 13.02 20.66
CA ASN A 74 -25.96 12.91 21.43
C ASN A 74 -24.99 14.00 21.02
N THR A 75 -23.89 14.15 21.74
CA THR A 75 -22.78 15.08 21.42
C THR A 75 -21.91 14.62 20.25
N THR A 76 -22.07 13.37 19.80
CA THR A 76 -21.45 12.80 18.60
C THR A 76 -22.54 12.23 17.70
N MET A 77 -22.45 12.48 16.41
CA MET A 77 -23.45 12.12 15.43
C MET A 77 -22.81 11.53 14.18
N LEU A 78 -23.19 10.31 13.84
CA LEU A 78 -22.79 9.62 12.61
C LEU A 78 -23.88 9.81 11.55
N PHE A 79 -23.47 10.17 10.33
CA PHE A 79 -24.37 10.16 9.17
C PHE A 79 -24.45 8.76 8.56
N ASN A 80 -25.65 8.30 8.23
CA ASN A 80 -25.87 6.99 7.61
C ASN A 80 -25.54 7.00 6.11
N THR A 81 -25.70 8.15 5.46
CA THR A 81 -25.32 8.32 4.06
C THR A 81 -23.81 8.49 3.94
N CYS A 82 -23.23 7.82 2.96
CA CYS A 82 -21.81 7.90 2.65
C CYS A 82 -21.59 8.42 1.23
N TYR A 83 -20.45 9.05 0.99
CA TYR A 83 -20.03 9.51 -0.33
C TYR A 83 -19.05 8.54 -0.96
N ILE A 84 -19.29 8.13 -2.19
CA ILE A 84 -18.38 7.29 -2.98
C ILE A 84 -17.75 8.16 -4.05
N CYS A 85 -16.42 8.19 -4.09
CA CYS A 85 -15.67 8.92 -5.10
C CYS A 85 -14.44 8.12 -5.54
N ASP A 86 -13.89 8.52 -6.69
CA ASP A 86 -12.64 7.97 -7.19
C ASP A 86 -11.46 8.73 -6.57
N TYR A 87 -10.49 7.99 -6.09
CA TYR A 87 -9.24 8.49 -5.56
C TYR A 87 -8.09 8.19 -6.52
N PHE A 88 -7.24 9.19 -6.75
CA PHE A 88 -6.01 9.12 -7.53
C PHE A 88 -4.84 9.58 -6.66
N PHE A 89 -3.86 8.72 -6.45
CA PHE A 89 -2.70 9.00 -5.58
C PHE A 89 -1.89 10.20 -6.08
N GLU A 90 -1.70 10.26 -7.37
CA GLU A 90 -0.88 11.22 -8.10
C GLU A 90 -1.51 12.61 -8.27
N ARG A 91 -2.74 12.82 -7.77
CA ARG A 91 -3.49 14.07 -7.96
C ARG A 91 -3.87 14.74 -6.66
N GLN A 92 -3.84 16.07 -6.66
CA GLN A 92 -4.36 16.86 -5.56
C GLN A 92 -5.88 17.01 -5.69
N GLN A 93 -6.63 16.10 -5.07
CA GLN A 93 -8.08 16.14 -5.01
C GLN A 93 -8.56 16.79 -3.72
N TYR A 94 -9.62 17.61 -3.79
CA TYR A 94 -10.15 18.34 -2.65
C TYR A 94 -11.63 18.09 -2.44
N LEU A 95 -12.03 17.95 -1.17
CA LEU A 95 -13.42 18.02 -0.73
C LEU A 95 -13.71 19.43 -0.22
N ASN A 96 -14.65 20.13 -0.86
CA ASN A 96 -15.22 21.36 -0.32
C ASN A 96 -16.44 20.99 0.53
N ILE A 97 -16.34 21.21 1.82
CA ILE A 97 -17.32 20.75 2.81
C ILE A 97 -18.02 21.96 3.38
N THR A 98 -19.35 21.95 3.35
CA THR A 98 -20.20 22.97 3.96
C THR A 98 -21.13 22.32 4.98
N MET A 99 -21.10 22.81 6.23
CA MET A 99 -21.99 22.37 7.28
C MET A 99 -23.22 23.29 7.38
N ILE A 100 -24.38 22.69 7.36
CA ILE A 100 -25.65 23.34 7.60
C ILE A 100 -26.14 22.95 9.00
N LYS A 101 -26.50 23.96 9.81
CA LYS A 101 -27.04 23.77 11.14
C LYS A 101 -28.40 24.52 11.24
N ASN A 102 -29.46 23.84 11.61
CA ASN A 102 -30.83 24.41 11.69
C ASN A 102 -31.19 25.20 10.42
N LYS A 103 -30.95 24.58 9.24
CA LYS A 103 -31.18 25.15 7.91
C LYS A 103 -30.34 26.37 7.52
N ASN A 104 -29.40 26.79 8.37
CA ASN A 104 -28.49 27.90 8.09
C ASN A 104 -27.08 27.37 7.79
N ASN A 105 -26.39 27.97 6.81
CA ASN A 105 -24.96 27.70 6.58
C ASN A 105 -24.16 28.21 7.79
N LYS A 106 -23.35 27.35 8.42
CA LYS A 106 -22.59 27.67 9.63
C LYS A 106 -21.09 27.58 9.45
N GLY A 107 -20.61 26.81 8.48
CA GLY A 107 -19.18 26.68 8.31
C GLY A 107 -18.77 26.01 7.01
N TYR A 108 -17.50 26.23 6.67
CA TYR A 108 -16.88 25.73 5.47
C TYR A 108 -15.49 25.15 5.78
N LYS A 109 -15.13 24.08 5.09
CA LYS A 109 -13.75 23.53 5.13
C LYS A 109 -13.40 22.94 3.77
N LYS A 110 -12.18 23.23 3.30
CA LYS A 110 -11.54 22.57 2.17
C LYS A 110 -10.57 21.54 2.71
N VAL A 111 -10.73 20.26 2.33
CA VAL A 111 -9.89 19.16 2.84
C VAL A 111 -9.29 18.40 1.65
N PRO A 112 -7.96 18.24 1.58
CA PRO A 112 -7.33 17.36 0.58
C PRO A 112 -7.75 15.92 0.82
N LEU A 113 -8.17 15.19 -0.22
CA LEU A 113 -8.54 13.79 -0.11
C LEU A 113 -7.33 12.94 0.30
N GLY A 114 -6.14 13.27 -0.19
CA GLY A 114 -4.88 12.61 0.17
C GLY A 114 -4.59 12.61 1.69
N ILE A 115 -4.90 13.72 2.40
CA ILE A 115 -4.67 13.77 3.85
C ILE A 115 -5.62 12.83 4.61
N ILE A 116 -6.83 12.63 4.12
CA ILE A 116 -7.78 11.68 4.72
C ILE A 116 -7.26 10.26 4.54
N ILE A 117 -6.86 9.92 3.32
CA ILE A 117 -6.36 8.58 2.95
C ILE A 117 -5.05 8.27 3.68
N GLY A 118 -4.12 9.24 3.74
CA GLY A 118 -2.81 9.09 4.38
C GLY A 118 -2.85 9.14 5.91
N SER A 119 -3.94 9.59 6.52
CA SER A 119 -4.08 9.65 7.99
C SER A 119 -4.18 8.26 8.62
N PRO A 120 -3.83 8.09 9.91
CA PRO A 120 -3.90 6.82 10.60
C PRO A 120 -5.26 6.14 10.44
N LYS A 121 -5.27 4.89 9.96
CA LYS A 121 -6.48 4.11 9.65
C LYS A 121 -7.39 4.82 8.64
N SER A 122 -6.83 5.68 7.79
CA SER A 122 -7.55 6.54 6.85
C SER A 122 -8.69 7.32 7.50
N THR A 123 -8.42 7.90 8.68
CA THR A 123 -9.38 8.66 9.47
C THR A 123 -8.78 10.01 9.83
N TYR A 124 -9.44 11.09 9.41
CA TYR A 124 -9.00 12.46 9.59
C TYR A 124 -10.06 13.28 10.30
N THR A 125 -9.67 13.99 11.36
CA THR A 125 -10.55 14.89 12.10
C THR A 125 -10.10 16.33 11.91
N THR A 126 -11.03 17.22 11.60
CA THR A 126 -10.76 18.64 11.36
C THR A 126 -11.84 19.52 12.00
N ASP A 127 -11.44 20.75 12.34
CA ASP A 127 -12.36 21.83 12.65
C ASP A 127 -13.13 22.27 11.40
N ILE A 128 -14.31 22.83 11.59
CA ILE A 128 -15.07 23.53 10.55
C ILE A 128 -15.02 25.03 10.89
N SER A 129 -14.67 25.87 9.91
CA SER A 129 -14.53 27.31 10.13
C SER A 129 -15.80 27.92 10.77
N ASN A 130 -15.63 28.75 11.78
CA ASN A 130 -16.68 29.44 12.55
C ASN A 130 -17.64 28.50 13.31
N CYS A 131 -17.22 27.26 13.59
CA CYS A 131 -18.00 26.27 14.31
C CYS A 131 -17.26 25.72 15.51
N LYS A 132 -18.00 25.20 16.49
CA LYS A 132 -17.43 24.45 17.63
C LYS A 132 -17.40 22.95 17.36
N GLU A 133 -18.13 22.54 16.35
CA GLU A 133 -18.22 21.16 15.90
C GLU A 133 -16.97 20.74 15.12
N ASN A 134 -16.52 19.51 15.34
CA ASN A 134 -15.43 18.89 14.59
C ASN A 134 -15.99 17.83 13.65
N LEU A 135 -15.43 17.76 12.45
CA LEU A 135 -15.80 16.76 11.47
C LEU A 135 -14.71 15.68 11.39
N THR A 136 -15.11 14.45 11.62
CA THR A 136 -14.29 13.25 11.35
C THR A 136 -14.74 12.62 10.04
N ILE A 137 -13.79 12.42 9.14
CA ILE A 137 -13.98 11.76 7.84
C ILE A 137 -13.17 10.48 7.84
N LYS A 138 -13.82 9.36 7.55
CA LYS A 138 -13.17 8.05 7.45
C LYS A 138 -13.30 7.54 6.02
N ALA A 139 -12.17 7.20 5.41
CA ALA A 139 -12.13 6.59 4.10
C ALA A 139 -12.01 5.07 4.22
N ASN A 140 -12.84 4.36 3.47
CA ASN A 140 -12.79 2.92 3.35
C ASN A 140 -12.63 2.55 1.88
N PRO A 141 -11.65 1.70 1.52
CA PRO A 141 -11.56 1.17 0.16
C PRO A 141 -12.81 0.34 -0.12
N LEU A 142 -13.29 0.36 -1.34
CA LEU A 142 -14.26 -0.61 -1.81
C LEU A 142 -13.51 -1.87 -2.23
N THR A 143 -14.11 -3.02 -1.92
CA THR A 143 -13.52 -4.31 -2.33
C THR A 143 -13.35 -4.34 -3.84
N ASP A 144 -12.14 -4.67 -4.29
CA ASP A 144 -11.83 -4.80 -5.70
C ASP A 144 -12.76 -5.83 -6.36
N THR A 145 -13.33 -5.46 -7.51
CA THR A 145 -14.20 -6.33 -8.32
C THR A 145 -13.48 -7.60 -8.81
N ASN A 146 -12.14 -7.58 -8.85
CA ASN A 146 -11.31 -8.72 -9.19
C ASN A 146 -11.10 -9.69 -8.01
N SER A 147 -11.50 -9.31 -6.80
CA SER A 147 -11.45 -10.20 -5.64
C SER A 147 -12.63 -11.16 -5.66
N TYR A 148 -12.37 -12.45 -5.54
CA TYR A 148 -13.38 -13.49 -5.61
C TYR A 148 -13.07 -14.71 -4.75
N MET A 149 -14.09 -15.49 -4.46
CA MET A 149 -13.97 -16.81 -3.88
C MET A 149 -14.30 -17.87 -4.94
N VAL A 150 -13.41 -18.83 -5.14
CA VAL A 150 -13.73 -20.06 -5.87
C VAL A 150 -14.35 -21.02 -4.86
N VAL A 151 -15.66 -21.18 -4.95
CA VAL A 151 -16.39 -22.12 -4.11
C VAL A 151 -16.27 -23.51 -4.73
N ASN A 152 -15.77 -24.45 -3.96
CA ASN A 152 -15.58 -25.82 -4.40
C ASN A 152 -15.95 -26.78 -3.24
N PHE A 153 -17.13 -27.35 -3.33
CA PHE A 153 -17.63 -28.30 -2.35
C PHE A 153 -17.73 -29.70 -2.95
N ASN A 154 -17.56 -30.68 -2.07
CA ASN A 154 -17.72 -32.08 -2.41
C ASN A 154 -18.44 -32.76 -1.24
N ALA A 155 -19.58 -33.39 -1.56
CA ALA A 155 -20.36 -34.17 -0.61
C ALA A 155 -19.88 -35.62 -0.63
N ARG A 156 -18.77 -35.95 0.08
CA ARG A 156 -18.28 -37.32 0.25
C ARG A 156 -18.90 -37.98 1.49
N ASN A 157 -19.27 -39.23 1.36
CA ASN A 157 -19.69 -40.12 2.44
C ASN A 157 -20.89 -39.59 3.24
N LEU A 158 -22.06 -39.68 2.63
CA LEU A 158 -23.29 -39.75 3.42
C LEU A 158 -23.23 -41.02 4.27
N ASP A 159 -23.56 -40.86 5.57
CA ASP A 159 -23.69 -42.00 6.47
C ASP A 159 -24.60 -43.05 5.83
N LYS A 160 -24.20 -44.34 5.89
CA LYS A 160 -24.96 -45.47 5.29
C LYS A 160 -26.41 -45.57 5.83
N ASN A 161 -26.69 -44.94 6.97
CA ASN A 161 -28.01 -44.83 7.57
C ASN A 161 -28.92 -43.77 6.94
N PHE A 162 -28.39 -42.96 6.00
CA PHE A 162 -29.16 -41.95 5.26
C PHE A 162 -29.84 -42.52 4.02
N THR A 163 -30.33 -43.76 4.13
CA THR A 163 -31.06 -44.45 3.05
C THR A 163 -32.37 -43.79 2.63
N GLU A 164 -32.89 -42.80 3.43
CA GLU A 164 -34.07 -42.03 3.09
C GLU A 164 -33.81 -40.89 2.10
N ILE A 165 -32.55 -40.40 1.95
CA ILE A 165 -32.21 -39.46 0.89
C ILE A 165 -31.84 -40.23 -0.37
N LYS A 166 -32.80 -40.79 -1.04
CA LYS A 166 -32.69 -41.23 -2.45
C LYS A 166 -32.40 -40.05 -3.39
N ASN A 167 -32.15 -38.85 -2.88
CA ASN A 167 -32.32 -37.61 -3.58
C ASN A 167 -31.02 -36.83 -3.69
N LYS A 168 -30.99 -35.97 -4.65
CA LYS A 168 -29.91 -35.04 -4.94
C LYS A 168 -29.79 -33.98 -3.85
N ILE A 169 -28.57 -33.50 -3.62
CA ILE A 169 -28.23 -32.41 -2.70
C ILE A 169 -27.88 -31.20 -3.52
N SER A 170 -28.28 -30.03 -3.07
CA SER A 170 -27.83 -28.75 -3.57
C SER A 170 -27.29 -27.89 -2.42
N PHE A 171 -26.55 -26.83 -2.72
CA PHE A 171 -26.20 -25.83 -1.73
C PHE A 171 -26.65 -24.45 -2.14
N ARG A 172 -26.88 -23.61 -1.13
CA ARG A 172 -27.25 -22.20 -1.26
C ARG A 172 -26.27 -21.33 -0.52
N ILE A 173 -25.87 -20.23 -1.15
CA ILE A 173 -25.13 -19.16 -0.52
C ILE A 173 -26.03 -17.95 -0.40
N ALA A 174 -26.18 -17.41 0.81
CA ALA A 174 -26.96 -16.22 1.09
C ALA A 174 -26.10 -15.17 1.83
N GLY A 175 -26.28 -13.91 1.50
CA GLY A 175 -25.62 -12.79 2.17
C GLY A 175 -26.17 -12.55 3.57
N ASN A 176 -25.53 -11.64 4.30
CA ASN A 176 -25.87 -11.31 5.69
C ASN A 176 -27.33 -10.83 5.87
N SER A 177 -27.90 -10.19 4.85
CA SER A 177 -29.30 -9.76 4.83
C SER A 177 -30.29 -10.87 4.46
N GLY A 178 -29.82 -12.10 4.27
CA GLY A 178 -30.63 -13.25 3.87
C GLY A 178 -30.95 -13.31 2.36
N ASN A 179 -30.46 -12.36 1.56
CA ASN A 179 -30.60 -12.36 0.10
C ASN A 179 -29.82 -13.56 -0.49
N ILE A 180 -30.46 -14.31 -1.37
CA ILE A 180 -29.81 -15.44 -2.05
C ILE A 180 -28.82 -14.90 -3.07
N ILE A 181 -27.55 -15.30 -2.93
CA ILE A 181 -26.46 -14.96 -3.85
C ILE A 181 -26.35 -16.03 -4.93
N TYR A 182 -26.38 -17.31 -4.52
CA TYR A 182 -26.24 -18.44 -5.43
C TYR A 182 -26.99 -19.69 -4.95
N ASP A 183 -27.60 -20.40 -5.87
CA ASP A 183 -28.15 -21.74 -5.70
C ASP A 183 -27.44 -22.69 -6.66
N SER A 184 -26.84 -23.77 -6.14
CA SER A 184 -26.11 -24.74 -6.94
C SER A 184 -27.04 -25.66 -7.74
N GLU A 185 -26.45 -26.35 -8.71
CA GLU A 185 -27.01 -27.57 -9.29
C GLU A 185 -27.27 -28.65 -8.22
N SER A 186 -28.07 -29.64 -8.58
CA SER A 186 -28.36 -30.75 -7.70
C SER A 186 -27.50 -31.97 -8.07
N VAL A 187 -26.67 -32.39 -7.12
CA VAL A 187 -25.80 -33.57 -7.31
C VAL A 187 -26.26 -34.77 -6.48
N ASN A 188 -25.95 -35.98 -6.91
CA ASN A 188 -26.18 -37.18 -6.11
C ASN A 188 -25.32 -37.14 -4.84
N ALA A 189 -25.78 -37.79 -3.80
CA ALA A 189 -24.98 -38.02 -2.60
C ALA A 189 -23.63 -38.65 -2.94
N GLY A 190 -22.53 -37.99 -2.60
CA GLY A 190 -21.17 -38.38 -2.99
C GLY A 190 -20.65 -37.73 -4.28
N GLY A 191 -21.44 -36.89 -4.93
CA GLY A 191 -21.05 -36.17 -6.14
C GLY A 191 -20.24 -34.89 -5.87
N PHE A 192 -19.68 -34.36 -6.93
CA PHE A 192 -18.95 -33.09 -6.95
C PHE A 192 -19.86 -31.99 -7.47
N PHE A 193 -19.82 -30.86 -6.83
CA PHE A 193 -20.39 -29.62 -7.38
C PHE A 193 -19.43 -28.99 -8.36
N ASP A 194 -19.95 -28.38 -9.42
CA ASP A 194 -19.12 -27.57 -10.31
C ASP A 194 -18.53 -26.39 -9.54
N PRO A 195 -17.21 -26.15 -9.60
CA PRO A 195 -16.59 -25.00 -8.97
C PRO A 195 -17.15 -23.70 -9.53
N ILE A 196 -17.49 -22.75 -8.65
CA ILE A 196 -18.02 -21.45 -9.04
C ILE A 196 -17.17 -20.32 -8.51
N LYS A 197 -17.11 -19.21 -9.25
CA LYS A 197 -16.42 -17.99 -8.89
C LYS A 197 -17.45 -16.95 -8.44
N ILE A 198 -17.37 -16.52 -7.16
CA ILE A 198 -18.26 -15.51 -6.57
C ILE A 198 -17.44 -14.28 -6.17
N PRO A 199 -17.80 -13.06 -6.64
CA PRO A 199 -17.15 -11.83 -6.19
C PRO A 199 -17.21 -11.67 -4.67
N LEU A 200 -16.09 -11.32 -4.03
CA LEU A 200 -16.05 -11.14 -2.56
C LEU A 200 -17.01 -10.04 -2.09
N ALA A 201 -17.19 -8.99 -2.88
CA ALA A 201 -18.13 -7.90 -2.58
C ALA A 201 -19.58 -8.36 -2.34
N LEU A 202 -19.97 -9.52 -2.87
CA LEU A 202 -21.27 -10.12 -2.62
C LEU A 202 -21.33 -10.95 -1.33
N LEU A 203 -20.17 -11.39 -0.85
CA LEU A 203 -20.02 -12.25 0.33
C LEU A 203 -19.71 -11.47 1.61
N GLU A 204 -19.27 -10.21 1.48
CA GLU A 204 -18.90 -9.35 2.61
C GLU A 204 -20.13 -8.66 3.25
N PRO A 205 -20.11 -8.39 4.56
CA PRO A 205 -19.06 -8.75 5.53
C PRO A 205 -19.13 -10.21 5.97
N ALA A 206 -20.26 -10.90 5.79
CA ALA A 206 -20.47 -12.29 6.14
C ALA A 206 -21.49 -12.93 5.21
N PHE A 207 -21.47 -14.25 5.13
CA PHE A 207 -22.43 -15.01 4.34
C PHE A 207 -22.78 -16.34 5.00
N THR A 208 -23.86 -16.95 4.55
CA THR A 208 -24.32 -18.24 5.03
C THR A 208 -24.25 -19.26 3.92
N VAL A 209 -23.76 -20.45 4.21
CA VAL A 209 -23.84 -21.61 3.33
C VAL A 209 -24.87 -22.60 3.90
N SER A 210 -25.83 -22.99 3.09
CA SER A 210 -26.85 -23.97 3.46
C SER A 210 -26.84 -25.13 2.45
N PHE A 211 -26.79 -26.36 2.93
CA PHE A 211 -26.98 -27.56 2.10
C PHE A 211 -28.44 -28.00 2.22
N LEU A 212 -29.07 -28.32 1.13
CA LEU A 212 -30.49 -28.59 1.01
C LEU A 212 -30.72 -29.97 0.36
N ASP A 213 -31.76 -30.66 0.84
CA ASP A 213 -32.39 -31.73 0.07
C ASP A 213 -33.01 -31.09 -1.17
N ALA A 214 -32.50 -31.46 -2.36
CA ALA A 214 -32.91 -30.84 -3.62
C ALA A 214 -34.40 -31.11 -3.97
N PHE A 215 -35.00 -32.17 -3.45
CA PHE A 215 -36.41 -32.49 -3.67
C PHE A 215 -37.34 -31.74 -2.71
N ARG A 216 -37.01 -31.76 -1.39
CA ARG A 216 -37.87 -31.15 -0.34
C ARG A 216 -37.49 -29.71 -0.03
N LYS A 217 -36.36 -29.25 -0.56
CA LYS A 217 -35.78 -27.92 -0.25
C LYS A 217 -35.56 -27.66 1.25
N ASN A 218 -35.53 -28.73 2.06
CA ASN A 218 -35.26 -28.65 3.48
C ASN A 218 -33.77 -28.45 3.72
N ILE A 219 -33.42 -27.55 4.66
CA ILE A 219 -32.03 -27.34 5.05
C ILE A 219 -31.54 -28.56 5.83
N ILE A 220 -30.50 -29.23 5.31
CA ILE A 220 -29.84 -30.36 5.92
C ILE A 220 -28.72 -29.86 6.85
N TYR A 221 -28.01 -28.81 6.42
CA TYR A 221 -26.90 -28.19 7.14
C TYR A 221 -26.82 -26.71 6.82
N LYS A 222 -26.54 -25.90 7.82
CA LYS A 222 -26.35 -24.45 7.68
C LYS A 222 -25.14 -24.00 8.47
N GLN A 223 -24.31 -23.18 7.87
CA GLN A 223 -23.17 -22.52 8.52
C GLN A 223 -23.12 -21.05 8.15
N GLU A 224 -22.95 -20.22 9.16
CA GLU A 224 -22.68 -18.79 9.02
C GLU A 224 -21.16 -18.57 9.07
N THR A 225 -20.66 -17.70 8.19
CA THR A 225 -19.27 -17.31 8.23
C THR A 225 -19.08 -16.18 9.24
N PRO A 226 -17.96 -16.15 9.97
CA PRO A 226 -17.71 -15.06 10.91
C PRO A 226 -17.45 -13.74 10.15
N ASP A 227 -17.69 -12.62 10.83
CA ASP A 227 -17.39 -11.28 10.32
C ASP A 227 -15.89 -11.08 9.99
N SER A 228 -15.02 -11.96 10.52
CA SER A 228 -13.58 -11.99 10.21
C SER A 228 -13.24 -12.63 8.86
N PHE A 229 -14.23 -13.08 8.09
CA PHE A 229 -14.03 -13.63 6.75
C PHE A 229 -13.21 -12.70 5.83
N VAL A 230 -13.41 -11.39 5.96
CA VAL A 230 -12.66 -10.35 5.23
C VAL A 230 -11.15 -10.41 5.46
N ASN A 231 -10.68 -11.02 6.54
CA ASN A 231 -9.27 -11.06 6.95
C ASN A 231 -8.55 -12.37 6.56
N ILE A 232 -9.19 -13.22 5.76
CA ILE A 232 -8.58 -14.48 5.32
C ILE A 232 -7.52 -14.19 4.25
N ALA A 233 -6.34 -14.81 4.41
CA ALA A 233 -5.22 -14.64 3.49
C ALA A 233 -5.59 -15.05 2.06
N PRO A 234 -5.08 -14.34 1.02
CA PRO A 234 -5.23 -14.75 -0.37
C PRO A 234 -4.71 -16.16 -0.58
N ASN A 235 -5.38 -16.91 -1.47
CA ASN A 235 -5.08 -18.30 -1.78
C ASN A 235 -5.17 -19.28 -0.60
N SER A 236 -5.64 -18.84 0.56
CA SER A 236 -5.90 -19.71 1.69
C SER A 236 -7.10 -20.62 1.40
N LEU A 237 -7.01 -21.86 1.87
CA LEU A 237 -8.16 -22.75 1.91
C LEU A 237 -9.17 -22.19 2.92
N TYR A 238 -10.40 -21.96 2.49
CA TYR A 238 -11.46 -21.63 3.41
C TYR A 238 -11.97 -22.92 4.09
N LEU A 239 -11.58 -23.14 5.34
CA LEU A 239 -11.85 -24.38 6.09
C LEU A 239 -12.97 -24.14 7.11
N GLY A 240 -14.16 -23.87 6.69
CA GLY A 240 -15.22 -23.60 7.67
C GLY A 240 -16.23 -24.71 7.89
N LEU A 241 -16.27 -25.69 7.02
CA LEU A 241 -17.36 -26.66 6.98
C LEU A 241 -16.88 -28.05 7.39
N VAL A 242 -16.60 -28.25 8.67
CA VAL A 242 -16.43 -29.58 9.26
C VAL A 242 -17.45 -29.72 10.37
N ASN A 243 -18.45 -30.55 10.16
CA ASN A 243 -19.40 -30.87 11.19
C ASN A 243 -19.24 -32.33 11.61
N ASN A 244 -18.66 -32.56 12.75
CA ASN A 244 -18.44 -33.90 13.29
C ASN A 244 -19.75 -34.57 13.78
N ASN A 245 -20.86 -33.85 13.82
CA ASN A 245 -22.16 -34.35 14.29
C ASN A 245 -23.24 -34.37 13.20
N SER A 246 -22.91 -34.02 11.95
CA SER A 246 -23.89 -34.06 10.87
C SER A 246 -23.79 -35.37 10.07
N ARG A 247 -24.94 -35.79 9.58
CA ARG A 247 -25.08 -36.98 8.70
C ARG A 247 -24.44 -36.78 7.32
N ILE A 248 -23.77 -35.63 7.08
CA ILE A 248 -23.14 -35.24 5.85
C ILE A 248 -21.71 -34.82 6.08
N ASN A 249 -20.77 -35.50 5.44
CA ASN A 249 -19.38 -35.07 5.37
C ASN A 249 -19.19 -34.20 4.13
N ILE A 250 -18.96 -32.89 4.32
CA ILE A 250 -18.70 -31.96 3.25
C ILE A 250 -17.21 -31.65 3.21
N TYR A 251 -16.60 -31.93 2.09
CA TYR A 251 -15.25 -31.50 1.79
C TYR A 251 -15.28 -30.12 1.16
N ASN A 252 -14.59 -29.18 1.78
CA ASN A 252 -14.46 -27.83 1.31
C ASN A 252 -13.02 -27.57 0.82
N SER A 253 -12.85 -27.35 -0.47
CA SER A 253 -11.60 -26.94 -1.10
C SER A 253 -11.70 -25.53 -1.72
N SER A 254 -12.63 -24.74 -1.22
CA SER A 254 -12.82 -23.35 -1.67
C SER A 254 -11.60 -22.49 -1.39
N LYS A 255 -11.25 -21.61 -2.33
CA LYS A 255 -10.09 -20.72 -2.24
C LYS A 255 -10.52 -19.28 -2.43
N ILE A 256 -9.92 -18.39 -1.67
CA ILE A 256 -10.10 -16.95 -1.81
C ILE A 256 -8.96 -16.39 -2.65
N SER A 257 -9.32 -15.71 -3.74
CA SER A 257 -8.43 -14.85 -4.50
C SER A 257 -8.76 -13.41 -4.13
N ARG A 258 -7.94 -12.78 -3.29
CA ARG A 258 -8.14 -11.42 -2.85
C ARG A 258 -7.05 -10.53 -3.40
N HIS A 259 -7.46 -9.45 -4.05
CA HIS A 259 -6.60 -8.39 -4.49
C HIS A 259 -6.76 -7.22 -3.50
N PHE A 260 -5.67 -6.86 -2.85
CA PHE A 260 -5.65 -5.69 -1.98
C PHE A 260 -5.32 -4.45 -2.79
N THR A 261 -6.00 -3.36 -2.47
CA THR A 261 -5.76 -2.06 -3.08
C THR A 261 -4.63 -1.32 -2.36
N PHE A 262 -4.07 -0.32 -3.00
CA PHE A 262 -3.11 0.59 -2.37
C PHE A 262 -3.66 1.19 -1.05
N ILE A 263 -4.95 1.54 -1.03
CA ILE A 263 -5.59 2.11 0.17
C ILE A 263 -5.68 1.09 1.32
N ASP A 264 -5.84 -0.21 1.02
CA ASP A 264 -5.81 -1.25 2.05
C ASP A 264 -4.47 -1.28 2.79
N TYR A 265 -3.36 -1.10 2.06
CA TYR A 265 -2.02 -1.01 2.65
C TYR A 265 -1.85 0.26 3.49
N LEU A 266 -2.23 1.43 3.00
CA LEU A 266 -2.19 2.67 3.77
C LEU A 266 -3.04 2.58 5.05
N LYS A 267 -4.25 2.05 4.93
CA LYS A 267 -5.16 1.86 6.07
C LYS A 267 -4.60 0.88 7.12
N SER A 268 -3.78 -0.08 6.70
CA SER A 268 -3.08 -1.00 7.60
C SER A 268 -1.86 -0.38 8.29
N GLY A 269 -1.54 0.87 7.98
CA GLY A 269 -0.48 1.65 8.62
C GLY A 269 0.80 1.77 7.79
N VAL A 270 0.79 1.39 6.53
CA VAL A 270 1.91 1.70 5.63
C VAL A 270 2.03 3.21 5.47
N THR A 271 3.25 3.72 5.65
CA THR A 271 3.65 5.11 5.40
C THR A 271 4.59 5.18 4.22
N ILE A 272 4.63 6.32 3.54
CA ILE A 272 5.51 6.53 2.40
C ILE A 272 6.55 7.56 2.77
N LYS A 273 7.82 7.20 2.70
CA LYS A 273 8.97 8.05 2.99
C LYS A 273 9.60 8.55 1.70
N LEU A 274 9.58 9.86 1.48
CA LEU A 274 10.25 10.48 0.34
C LEU A 274 11.68 10.87 0.72
N THR A 275 12.64 10.39 -0.06
CA THR A 275 14.04 10.84 -0.07
C THR A 275 14.29 11.61 -1.36
N ILE A 276 14.97 12.74 -1.29
CA ILE A 276 15.24 13.61 -2.44
C ILE A 276 16.75 13.65 -2.71
N GLY A 277 17.14 13.40 -3.95
CA GLY A 277 18.49 13.55 -4.46
C GLY A 277 18.56 14.70 -5.47
N ILE A 278 19.49 15.64 -5.26
CA ILE A 278 19.62 16.84 -6.09
C ILE A 278 21.01 16.86 -6.74
N ASP A 279 21.01 17.03 -8.05
CA ASP A 279 22.20 17.14 -8.86
C ASP A 279 22.82 18.54 -8.72
N PHE A 280 24.05 18.62 -8.19
CA PHE A 280 24.84 19.84 -8.08
C PHE A 280 26.08 19.78 -8.97
N THR A 281 26.00 19.12 -10.12
CA THR A 281 27.11 19.09 -11.08
C THR A 281 27.23 20.40 -11.84
N SER A 282 28.41 20.68 -12.36
CA SER A 282 28.75 21.95 -13.01
C SER A 282 28.01 22.20 -14.34
N SER A 283 27.43 21.17 -14.94
CA SER A 283 26.55 21.27 -16.13
C SER A 283 25.32 22.15 -15.86
N ASN A 284 24.83 22.15 -14.62
CA ASN A 284 23.70 22.98 -14.18
C ASN A 284 24.01 24.49 -14.17
N LYS A 285 25.29 24.89 -14.16
CA LYS A 285 25.82 26.25 -13.99
C LYS A 285 25.54 26.86 -12.60
N PRO A 286 26.34 27.88 -12.18
CA PRO A 286 26.19 28.53 -10.88
C PRO A 286 24.82 29.22 -10.72
N PRO A 287 24.26 29.30 -9.51
CA PRO A 287 22.92 29.84 -9.26
C PRO A 287 22.78 31.34 -9.54
N GLU A 288 23.89 32.06 -9.68
CA GLU A 288 23.92 33.48 -10.05
C GLU A 288 23.79 33.71 -11.57
N ASP A 289 24.06 32.68 -12.39
CA ASP A 289 23.92 32.75 -13.85
C ASP A 289 22.44 32.65 -14.22
N PRO A 290 21.86 33.65 -14.92
CA PRO A 290 20.44 33.57 -15.36
C PRO A 290 20.11 32.40 -16.29
N THR A 291 21.12 31.73 -16.85
CA THR A 291 20.96 30.55 -17.71
C THR A 291 21.14 29.23 -16.94
N SER A 292 21.41 29.33 -15.63
CA SER A 292 21.53 28.16 -14.75
C SER A 292 20.20 27.48 -14.53
N LEU A 293 20.20 26.14 -14.47
CA LEU A 293 19.03 25.36 -14.05
C LEU A 293 18.76 25.54 -12.54
N HIS A 294 19.76 25.98 -11.77
CA HIS A 294 19.66 26.37 -10.37
C HIS A 294 19.49 27.87 -10.15
N TYR A 295 19.14 28.64 -11.19
CA TYR A 295 19.04 30.09 -11.04
C TYR A 295 18.12 30.52 -9.88
N LEU A 296 18.67 31.26 -8.93
CA LEU A 296 17.95 31.80 -7.76
C LEU A 296 17.48 33.24 -8.05
N GLY A 297 16.54 33.37 -8.97
CA GLY A 297 15.94 34.65 -9.38
C GLY A 297 14.63 34.98 -8.68
N ALA A 298 13.77 35.75 -9.38
CA ALA A 298 12.48 36.19 -8.84
C ALA A 298 11.40 35.11 -8.77
N GLY A 299 11.61 33.94 -9.35
CA GLY A 299 10.66 32.82 -9.39
C GLY A 299 11.32 31.51 -9.01
N MET A 300 10.53 30.45 -8.87
CA MET A 300 11.05 29.11 -8.66
C MET A 300 11.73 28.59 -9.93
N ASN A 301 12.90 27.99 -9.76
CA ASN A 301 13.57 27.25 -10.83
C ASN A 301 12.93 25.86 -11.04
N ASP A 302 13.37 25.13 -12.06
CA ASP A 302 12.79 23.84 -12.44
C ASP A 302 12.99 22.75 -11.36
N TYR A 303 14.09 22.78 -10.59
CA TYR A 303 14.31 21.91 -9.43
C TYR A 303 13.28 22.17 -8.32
N GLU A 304 13.07 23.43 -7.98
CA GLU A 304 12.12 23.83 -6.94
C GLU A 304 10.69 23.47 -7.32
N LEU A 305 10.30 23.69 -8.59
CA LEU A 305 8.98 23.33 -9.09
C LEU A 305 8.74 21.83 -9.00
N ALA A 306 9.71 21.01 -9.39
CA ALA A 306 9.61 19.55 -9.31
C ALA A 306 9.50 19.06 -7.85
N ILE A 307 10.36 19.57 -6.95
CA ILE A 307 10.33 19.22 -5.53
C ILE A 307 8.96 19.60 -4.92
N LYS A 308 8.46 20.79 -5.22
CA LYS A 308 7.19 21.28 -4.67
C LYS A 308 6.01 20.48 -5.20
N ALA A 309 5.94 20.23 -6.52
CA ALA A 309 4.83 19.52 -7.15
C ALA A 309 4.68 18.09 -6.57
N CYS A 310 5.74 17.30 -6.61
CA CYS A 310 5.72 15.90 -6.18
C CYS A 310 5.74 15.76 -4.66
N GLY A 311 6.60 16.53 -3.98
CA GLY A 311 6.77 16.46 -2.53
C GLY A 311 5.51 16.83 -1.76
N SER A 312 4.72 17.81 -2.24
CA SER A 312 3.47 18.21 -1.59
C SER A 312 2.40 17.12 -1.60
N ILE A 313 2.40 16.23 -2.60
CA ILE A 313 1.49 15.09 -2.65
C ILE A 313 1.96 13.99 -1.70
N VAL A 314 3.24 13.60 -1.79
CA VAL A 314 3.78 12.51 -0.99
C VAL A 314 3.79 12.85 0.51
N ALA A 315 3.90 14.15 0.86
CA ALA A 315 3.82 14.63 2.24
C ALA A 315 2.56 14.20 3.00
N TYR A 316 1.45 13.92 2.32
CA TYR A 316 0.22 13.44 2.97
C TYR A 316 0.36 12.04 3.57
N TYR A 317 1.33 11.24 3.13
CA TYR A 317 1.53 9.83 3.51
C TYR A 317 2.70 9.63 4.48
N ASP A 318 3.40 10.71 4.86
CA ASP A 318 4.39 10.75 5.94
C ASP A 318 3.90 11.64 7.08
N TYR A 319 3.48 11.02 8.19
CA TYR A 319 2.95 11.76 9.35
C TYR A 319 3.95 12.76 9.93
N ASN A 320 5.24 12.47 9.82
CA ASN A 320 6.30 13.32 10.34
C ASN A 320 6.65 14.44 9.37
N GLN A 321 6.21 14.35 8.11
CA GLN A 321 6.58 15.27 7.03
C GLN A 321 8.08 15.60 7.02
N SER A 322 8.90 14.57 7.16
CA SER A 322 10.34 14.69 7.28
C SER A 322 10.99 13.99 6.09
N PHE A 323 11.85 14.69 5.39
CA PHE A 323 12.42 14.30 4.11
C PHE A 323 13.94 14.23 4.22
N PRO A 324 14.58 13.05 4.08
CA PRO A 324 16.01 12.97 3.86
C PRO A 324 16.36 13.63 2.51
N VAL A 325 17.27 14.61 2.51
CA VAL A 325 17.67 15.30 1.29
C VAL A 325 19.17 15.24 1.11
N TYR A 326 19.58 14.71 -0.03
CA TYR A 326 20.96 14.55 -0.40
C TYR A 326 21.31 15.34 -1.65
N GLY A 327 22.53 15.87 -1.70
CA GLY A 327 23.13 16.41 -2.90
C GLY A 327 24.22 15.47 -3.43
N PHE A 328 24.51 15.55 -4.72
CA PHE A 328 25.61 14.87 -5.37
C PHE A 328 26.29 15.76 -6.42
N GLY A 329 27.55 15.43 -6.77
CA GLY A 329 28.29 16.14 -7.82
C GLY A 329 28.90 17.48 -7.40
N ALA A 330 29.05 17.77 -6.12
CA ALA A 330 29.63 19.03 -5.64
C ALA A 330 30.83 18.86 -4.72
N VAL A 331 31.71 19.86 -4.69
CA VAL A 331 32.77 19.97 -3.68
C VAL A 331 32.25 20.77 -2.51
N ILE A 332 32.19 20.15 -1.33
CA ILE A 332 31.81 20.81 -0.08
C ILE A 332 32.96 21.74 0.35
N LYS A 333 32.68 22.96 0.79
CA LYS A 333 33.70 23.90 1.28
C LYS A 333 34.59 23.27 2.33
N GLY A 334 35.91 23.39 2.14
CA GLY A 334 36.91 22.74 2.99
C GLY A 334 37.36 21.34 2.52
N HIS A 335 36.72 20.75 1.51
CA HIS A 335 37.11 19.51 0.87
C HIS A 335 37.79 19.76 -0.49
N ARG A 336 38.53 18.78 -1.01
CA ARG A 336 39.27 18.90 -2.27
C ARG A 336 38.62 18.12 -3.43
N THR A 337 37.75 17.19 -3.10
CA THR A 337 37.12 16.28 -4.07
C THR A 337 35.61 16.44 -4.01
N ALA A 338 34.94 16.24 -5.15
CA ALA A 338 33.50 16.21 -5.22
C ALA A 338 32.93 15.04 -4.39
N ASN A 339 31.81 15.29 -3.76
CA ASN A 339 31.07 14.30 -2.99
C ASN A 339 29.83 13.87 -3.79
N MET A 340 29.63 12.55 -3.93
CA MET A 340 28.53 11.98 -4.72
C MET A 340 27.31 11.60 -3.86
N CYS A 341 27.36 11.85 -2.54
CA CYS A 341 26.18 11.73 -1.67
C CYS A 341 26.44 12.46 -0.34
N PHE A 342 25.92 13.66 -0.19
CA PHE A 342 26.05 14.46 1.02
C PHE A 342 24.71 15.05 1.47
N ASN A 343 24.57 15.28 2.78
CA ASN A 343 23.37 15.89 3.33
C ASN A 343 23.36 17.39 3.00
N ILE A 344 22.32 17.91 2.32
CA ILE A 344 22.29 19.32 1.90
C ILE A 344 22.21 20.29 3.08
N ASN A 345 21.75 19.85 4.25
CA ASN A 345 21.73 20.63 5.50
C ASN A 345 23.06 20.57 6.26
N PHE A 346 24.07 19.84 5.77
CA PHE A 346 25.40 19.65 6.38
C PHE A 346 25.37 19.15 7.84
N LYS A 347 24.26 18.57 8.30
CA LYS A 347 24.11 17.94 9.61
C LYS A 347 24.29 16.43 9.52
N ASN A 348 24.51 15.77 10.66
CA ASN A 348 24.62 14.30 10.70
C ASN A 348 23.29 13.61 10.29
N ASN A 349 22.15 14.23 10.58
CA ASN A 349 20.83 13.76 10.16
C ASN A 349 20.39 14.49 8.88
N PRO A 350 20.14 13.78 7.76
CA PRO A 350 19.70 14.38 6.50
C PRO A 350 18.23 14.85 6.51
N GLU A 351 17.47 14.55 7.56
CA GLU A 351 16.04 14.84 7.65
C GLU A 351 15.77 16.35 7.70
N ILE A 352 14.89 16.82 6.83
CA ILE A 352 14.39 18.18 6.77
C ILE A 352 12.88 18.15 6.87
N TYR A 353 12.30 18.91 7.80
CA TYR A 353 10.88 18.91 8.05
C TYR A 353 10.16 19.91 7.15
N THR A 354 9.10 19.49 6.48
CA THR A 354 8.28 20.19 5.50
C THR A 354 8.97 20.49 4.17
N ILE A 355 8.21 20.49 3.09
CA ILE A 355 8.72 20.78 1.74
C ILE A 355 9.23 22.22 1.62
N ASP A 356 8.59 23.18 2.28
CA ASP A 356 9.06 24.57 2.27
C ASP A 356 10.45 24.72 2.90
N ASN A 357 10.75 23.98 3.97
CA ASN A 357 12.09 23.97 4.54
C ASN A 357 13.10 23.19 3.67
N VAL A 358 12.67 22.20 2.91
CA VAL A 358 13.54 21.57 1.89
C VAL A 358 13.99 22.60 0.87
N LEU A 359 13.09 23.44 0.37
CA LEU A 359 13.42 24.52 -0.57
C LEU A 359 14.36 25.57 0.08
N ASN A 360 14.13 25.92 1.35
CA ASN A 360 15.01 26.83 2.07
C ASN A 360 16.43 26.25 2.23
N GLU A 361 16.57 24.97 2.62
CA GLU A 361 17.88 24.32 2.75
C GLU A 361 18.55 24.09 1.38
N TYR A 362 17.78 23.88 0.32
CA TYR A 362 18.30 23.86 -1.06
C TYR A 362 18.98 25.20 -1.41
N HIS A 363 18.34 26.34 -1.15
CA HIS A 363 18.96 27.66 -1.34
C HIS A 363 20.21 27.85 -0.48
N ASN A 364 20.11 27.48 0.80
CA ASN A 364 21.23 27.63 1.74
C ASN A 364 22.43 26.76 1.38
N CYS A 365 22.19 25.64 0.71
CA CYS A 365 23.23 24.68 0.32
C CYS A 365 24.31 25.32 -0.56
N PHE A 366 23.94 26.22 -1.48
CA PHE A 366 24.89 26.90 -2.39
C PHE A 366 25.94 27.74 -1.67
N ASN A 367 25.66 28.19 -0.44
CA ASN A 367 26.66 28.90 0.36
C ASN A 367 27.82 28.00 0.81
N ASN A 368 27.70 26.67 0.73
CA ASN A 368 28.63 25.71 1.29
C ASN A 368 29.21 24.74 0.27
N ILE A 369 28.85 24.87 -1.01
CA ILE A 369 29.34 23.97 -2.08
C ILE A 369 29.90 24.75 -3.24
N LEU A 370 30.64 24.03 -4.08
CA LEU A 370 31.00 24.43 -5.46
C LEU A 370 30.53 23.32 -6.38
N LEU A 371 29.79 23.70 -7.42
CA LEU A 371 29.33 22.75 -8.43
C LEU A 371 30.53 22.10 -9.11
N ALA A 372 30.48 20.78 -9.28
CA ALA A 372 31.62 20.03 -9.81
C ALA A 372 31.18 18.87 -10.71
N GLY A 373 31.47 17.65 -10.37
CA GLY A 373 31.18 16.40 -11.05
C GLY A 373 32.15 15.30 -10.63
N PRO A 374 31.99 14.12 -11.15
CA PRO A 374 31.02 13.67 -12.15
C PRO A 374 29.59 13.52 -11.64
N THR A 375 28.65 13.14 -12.53
CA THR A 375 27.28 12.74 -12.16
C THR A 375 27.28 11.24 -11.90
N GLU A 376 27.11 10.83 -10.63
CA GLU A 376 27.02 9.42 -10.22
C GLU A 376 25.80 9.20 -9.33
N PHE A 377 24.97 8.19 -9.65
CA PHE A 377 23.78 7.85 -8.87
C PHE A 377 24.00 6.70 -7.90
N CYS A 378 24.95 5.80 -8.20
CA CYS A 378 25.18 4.61 -7.40
C CYS A 378 25.36 4.93 -5.90
N PRO A 379 26.18 5.92 -5.48
CA PRO A 379 26.38 6.21 -4.06
C PRO A 379 25.08 6.63 -3.35
N LEU A 380 24.21 7.38 -4.03
CA LEU A 380 22.91 7.81 -3.50
C LEU A 380 21.94 6.63 -3.39
N VAL A 381 21.81 5.80 -4.45
CA VAL A 381 20.94 4.61 -4.45
C VAL A 381 21.38 3.63 -3.37
N GLN A 382 22.69 3.37 -3.25
CA GLN A 382 23.25 2.49 -2.21
C GLN A 382 22.94 3.04 -0.81
N LYS A 383 23.09 4.34 -0.58
CA LYS A 383 22.77 4.98 0.69
C LYS A 383 21.31 4.75 1.12
N VAL A 384 20.40 4.85 0.16
CA VAL A 384 18.97 4.58 0.42
C VAL A 384 18.73 3.10 0.66
N ASN A 385 19.32 2.20 -0.14
CA ASN A 385 19.24 0.75 0.06
C ASN A 385 19.71 0.34 1.46
N GLU A 386 20.86 0.85 1.90
CA GLU A 386 21.41 0.60 3.25
C GLU A 386 20.48 1.11 4.35
N THR A 387 19.91 2.32 4.17
CA THR A 387 18.97 2.89 5.12
C THR A 387 17.74 2.00 5.28
N ILE A 388 17.16 1.55 4.18
CA ILE A 388 15.98 0.66 4.17
C ILE A 388 16.30 -0.67 4.87
N LYS A 389 17.45 -1.28 4.55
CA LYS A 389 17.89 -2.53 5.17
C LYS A 389 18.11 -2.39 6.67
N LYS A 390 18.72 -1.27 7.09
CA LYS A 390 18.98 -0.97 8.51
C LYS A 390 17.69 -0.73 9.27
N GLU A 391 16.74 0.02 8.70
CA GLU A 391 15.45 0.28 9.31
C GLU A 391 14.61 -1.01 9.42
N ASN A 392 14.68 -1.87 8.44
CA ASN A 392 13.94 -3.16 8.34
C ASN A 392 12.49 -3.04 8.83
N ASN A 393 11.78 -2.02 8.34
CA ASN A 393 10.42 -1.70 8.76
C ASN A 393 9.40 -2.00 7.65
N PRO A 394 8.61 -3.08 7.75
CA PRO A 394 7.66 -3.47 6.72
C PRO A 394 6.49 -2.48 6.55
N LEU A 395 6.32 -1.55 7.49
CA LEU A 395 5.29 -0.49 7.42
C LEU A 395 5.78 0.77 6.70
N LYS A 396 7.04 0.81 6.26
CA LYS A 396 7.62 1.96 5.60
C LYS A 396 8.00 1.60 4.17
N TYR A 397 7.36 2.25 3.21
CA TYR A 397 7.73 2.20 1.80
C TYR A 397 8.51 3.45 1.44
N HIS A 398 9.59 3.32 0.67
CA HIS A 398 10.48 4.43 0.33
C HIS A 398 10.31 4.83 -1.12
N ILE A 399 10.37 6.14 -1.36
CA ILE A 399 10.51 6.73 -2.69
C ILE A 399 11.82 7.51 -2.69
N LEU A 400 12.71 7.19 -3.62
CA LEU A 400 13.88 8.01 -3.94
C LEU A 400 13.57 8.82 -5.19
N MET A 401 13.47 10.13 -5.06
CA MET A 401 13.30 11.07 -6.17
C MET A 401 14.63 11.72 -6.49
N ILE A 402 15.16 11.47 -7.67
CA ILE A 402 16.43 12.02 -8.18
C ILE A 402 16.11 13.08 -9.23
N LEU A 403 16.61 14.30 -9.01
CA LEU A 403 16.52 15.40 -9.98
C LEU A 403 17.90 15.61 -10.57
N THR A 404 18.02 15.57 -11.91
CA THR A 404 19.30 15.63 -12.62
C THR A 404 19.17 16.29 -13.98
N ASP A 405 20.22 16.96 -14.46
CA ASP A 405 20.27 17.58 -15.78
C ASP A 405 21.03 16.76 -16.81
N GLY A 406 21.62 15.61 -16.45
CA GLY A 406 22.63 15.04 -17.32
C GLY A 406 22.85 13.55 -17.33
N ILE A 407 23.92 13.23 -18.00
CA ILE A 407 24.41 11.90 -18.30
C ILE A 407 25.18 11.37 -17.09
N ILE A 408 24.85 10.17 -16.61
CA ILE A 408 25.60 9.49 -15.55
C ILE A 408 26.84 8.76 -16.10
N VAL A 409 27.89 8.74 -15.33
CA VAL A 409 29.15 8.03 -15.69
C VAL A 409 29.27 6.65 -15.06
N ASP A 410 28.43 6.33 -14.08
CA ASP A 410 28.47 5.09 -13.29
C ASP A 410 27.31 4.14 -13.60
N GLN A 411 26.80 4.14 -14.85
CA GLN A 411 25.56 3.46 -15.27
C GLN A 411 25.48 2.00 -14.79
N GLN A 412 26.51 1.17 -15.01
CA GLN A 412 26.44 -0.24 -14.60
C GLN A 412 26.40 -0.40 -13.07
N LYS A 413 27.13 0.42 -12.32
CA LYS A 413 27.08 0.40 -10.85
C LYS A 413 25.71 0.85 -10.35
N THR A 414 25.11 1.84 -11.01
CA THR A 414 23.75 2.29 -10.72
C THR A 414 22.73 1.18 -11.00
N ILE A 415 22.86 0.47 -12.13
CA ILE A 415 22.02 -0.70 -12.44
C ILE A 415 22.18 -1.77 -11.35
N ASP A 416 23.39 -2.07 -10.89
CA ASP A 416 23.62 -3.05 -9.83
C ASP A 416 22.88 -2.66 -8.53
N ALA A 417 22.96 -1.37 -8.15
CA ALA A 417 22.28 -0.85 -6.96
C ALA A 417 20.73 -0.84 -7.12
N LEU A 418 20.22 -0.55 -8.33
CA LEU A 418 18.79 -0.60 -8.63
C LEU A 418 18.25 -2.05 -8.62
N VAL A 419 19.01 -2.99 -9.19
CA VAL A 419 18.66 -4.41 -9.13
C VAL A 419 18.56 -4.88 -7.68
N GLU A 420 19.52 -4.49 -6.82
CA GLU A 420 19.43 -4.73 -5.38
C GLU A 420 18.19 -4.07 -4.78
N GLY A 421 17.93 -2.80 -5.08
CA GLY A 421 16.75 -2.04 -4.63
C GLY A 421 15.43 -2.68 -5.03
N SER A 422 15.38 -3.45 -6.14
CA SER A 422 14.16 -4.12 -6.60
C SER A 422 13.62 -5.18 -5.62
N PHE A 423 14.44 -5.65 -4.68
CA PHE A 423 14.05 -6.55 -3.59
C PHE A 423 13.57 -5.81 -2.33
N LEU A 424 13.71 -4.47 -2.29
CA LEU A 424 13.38 -3.63 -1.14
C LEU A 424 12.04 -2.89 -1.34
N PRO A 425 11.41 -2.37 -0.27
CA PRO A 425 10.23 -1.51 -0.37
C PRO A 425 10.62 -0.11 -0.89
N LEU A 426 11.01 -0.03 -2.16
CA LEU A 426 11.61 1.13 -2.78
C LEU A 426 11.02 1.37 -4.19
N SER A 427 10.65 2.61 -4.47
CA SER A 427 10.50 3.15 -5.84
C SER A 427 11.56 4.20 -6.08
N VAL A 428 12.08 4.28 -7.30
CA VAL A 428 13.05 5.28 -7.72
C VAL A 428 12.45 6.09 -8.85
N ILE A 429 12.34 7.39 -8.64
CA ILE A 429 11.81 8.34 -9.62
C ILE A 429 12.96 9.22 -10.09
N ILE A 430 13.18 9.30 -11.38
CA ILE A 430 14.19 10.16 -11.98
C ILE A 430 13.48 11.26 -12.76
N ILE A 431 13.73 12.52 -12.38
CA ILE A 431 13.20 13.69 -13.07
C ILE A 431 14.33 14.37 -13.84
N GLY A 432 14.24 14.33 -15.16
CA GLY A 432 15.22 14.97 -16.04
C GLY A 432 14.94 16.46 -16.18
N ILE A 433 15.80 17.29 -15.62
CA ILE A 433 15.73 18.76 -15.64
C ILE A 433 16.56 19.26 -16.84
N GLY A 434 16.04 20.24 -17.58
CA GLY A 434 16.73 20.79 -18.75
C GLY A 434 16.35 20.08 -20.06
N ASN A 435 17.23 20.18 -21.07
CA ASN A 435 16.93 19.80 -22.46
C ASN A 435 17.78 18.63 -22.99
N ASP A 436 18.35 17.83 -22.15
CA ASP A 436 19.12 16.67 -22.60
C ASP A 436 18.21 15.57 -23.19
N HIS A 437 18.81 14.63 -23.90
CA HIS A 437 18.10 13.48 -24.48
C HIS A 437 17.83 12.36 -23.48
N PHE A 438 18.47 12.37 -22.30
CA PHE A 438 18.29 11.44 -21.18
C PHE A 438 18.31 9.94 -21.56
N LYS A 439 19.14 9.54 -22.52
CA LYS A 439 19.18 8.17 -23.04
C LYS A 439 19.46 7.14 -21.93
N GLU A 440 20.39 7.48 -21.05
CA GLU A 440 20.78 6.63 -19.92
C GLU A 440 19.61 6.49 -18.92
N MET A 441 18.83 7.55 -18.70
CA MET A 441 17.68 7.55 -17.81
C MET A 441 16.54 6.68 -18.36
N ILE A 442 16.28 6.75 -19.67
CA ILE A 442 15.32 5.87 -20.36
C ILE A 442 15.75 4.41 -20.26
N GLN A 443 17.06 4.12 -20.29
CA GLN A 443 17.56 2.76 -20.09
C GLN A 443 17.41 2.29 -18.64
N LEU A 444 17.56 3.20 -17.64
CA LEU A 444 17.35 2.87 -16.23
C LEU A 444 15.89 2.62 -15.89
N ASP A 445 14.96 3.26 -16.58
CA ASP A 445 13.52 2.99 -16.50
C ASP A 445 13.21 1.52 -16.82
N GLY A 446 13.86 1.00 -17.87
CA GLY A 446 13.91 -0.43 -18.13
C GLY A 446 12.58 -1.02 -18.61
N ASP A 447 11.67 -0.22 -19.12
CA ASP A 447 10.37 -0.65 -19.64
C ASP A 447 10.54 -1.62 -20.81
N ASP A 448 11.42 -1.27 -21.74
CA ASP A 448 11.69 -2.07 -22.94
C ASP A 448 12.58 -3.28 -22.63
N ILE A 449 13.61 -3.08 -21.80
CA ILE A 449 14.63 -4.11 -21.46
C ILE A 449 14.85 -4.13 -19.96
N PRO A 450 14.51 -5.24 -19.28
CA PRO A 450 14.69 -5.35 -17.85
C PRO A 450 16.13 -5.17 -17.41
N LEU A 451 16.39 -4.44 -16.32
CA LEU A 451 17.71 -4.23 -15.77
C LEU A 451 18.34 -5.55 -15.32
N ILE A 452 19.61 -5.74 -15.71
CA ILE A 452 20.43 -6.90 -15.34
C ILE A 452 21.72 -6.39 -14.72
N SER A 453 22.03 -6.85 -13.51
CA SER A 453 23.27 -6.48 -12.81
C SER A 453 24.50 -7.06 -13.50
N SER A 454 25.68 -6.52 -13.15
CA SER A 454 26.97 -7.03 -13.62
C SER A 454 27.20 -8.51 -13.32
N ASN A 455 26.52 -9.04 -12.30
CA ASN A 455 26.55 -10.46 -11.91
C ASN A 455 25.46 -11.30 -12.61
N GLY A 456 24.76 -10.77 -13.60
CA GLY A 456 23.72 -11.48 -14.35
C GLY A 456 22.36 -11.62 -13.64
N ILE A 457 22.14 -10.90 -12.52
CA ILE A 457 20.88 -10.94 -11.78
C ILE A 457 19.90 -9.95 -12.43
N LYS A 458 18.71 -10.43 -12.78
CA LYS A 458 17.63 -9.61 -13.29
C LYS A 458 16.89 -8.92 -12.13
N ARG A 459 16.43 -7.67 -12.35
CA ARG A 459 15.55 -6.98 -11.39
C ARG A 459 14.35 -7.85 -11.03
N MET A 460 13.96 -7.85 -9.75
CA MET A 460 12.84 -8.64 -9.23
C MET A 460 11.50 -8.07 -9.69
N ARG A 461 11.37 -6.77 -9.69
CA ARG A 461 10.21 -6.02 -10.13
C ARG A 461 10.64 -4.71 -10.77
N ASP A 462 9.74 -4.07 -11.44
CA ASP A 462 9.93 -2.69 -11.85
C ASP A 462 9.89 -1.76 -10.63
N LEU A 463 10.82 -0.81 -10.57
CA LEU A 463 10.93 0.14 -9.47
C LEU A 463 11.33 1.54 -9.92
N VAL A 464 11.68 1.73 -11.20
CA VAL A 464 12.18 3.02 -11.71
C VAL A 464 11.13 3.65 -12.60
N GLN A 465 10.91 4.96 -12.45
CA GLN A 465 10.11 5.79 -13.34
C GLN A 465 10.95 6.99 -13.78
N PHE A 466 11.10 7.21 -15.07
CA PHE A 466 11.76 8.38 -15.63
C PHE A 466 10.77 9.35 -16.26
N VAL A 467 10.86 10.64 -15.88
CA VAL A 467 10.00 11.70 -16.43
C VAL A 467 10.82 12.91 -16.84
N PRO A 468 10.79 13.33 -18.11
CA PRO A 468 11.41 14.57 -18.56
C PRO A 468 10.57 15.78 -18.11
N PHE A 469 11.13 16.61 -17.22
CA PHE A 469 10.45 17.75 -16.62
C PHE A 469 9.87 18.72 -17.66
N ASN A 470 10.65 19.06 -18.69
CA ASN A 470 10.25 20.07 -19.68
C ASN A 470 8.98 19.73 -20.44
N LYS A 471 8.62 18.45 -20.53
CA LYS A 471 7.37 18.01 -21.17
C LYS A 471 6.14 18.47 -20.37
N TYR A 472 6.28 18.64 -19.06
CA TYR A 472 5.18 18.91 -18.12
C TYR A 472 5.36 20.19 -17.30
N LYS A 473 6.42 20.96 -17.52
CA LYS A 473 6.78 22.10 -16.66
C LYS A 473 5.70 23.18 -16.52
N ASN A 474 4.80 23.31 -17.49
CA ASN A 474 3.72 24.29 -17.49
C ASN A 474 2.48 23.83 -16.71
N ASP A 475 2.43 22.56 -16.31
CA ASP A 475 1.34 22.00 -15.51
C ASP A 475 1.91 21.15 -14.36
N PRO A 476 2.07 21.75 -13.16
CA PRO A 476 2.58 21.03 -11.99
C PRO A 476 1.72 19.84 -11.57
N ASN A 477 0.42 19.85 -11.87
CA ASN A 477 -0.47 18.73 -11.55
C ASN A 477 -0.22 17.55 -12.50
N GLU A 478 -0.05 17.84 -13.80
CA GLU A 478 0.28 16.81 -14.77
C GLU A 478 1.70 16.28 -14.55
N LEU A 479 2.68 17.14 -14.21
CA LEU A 479 4.01 16.69 -13.78
C LEU A 479 3.93 15.68 -12.64
N ALA A 480 3.21 16.03 -11.57
CA ALA A 480 3.06 15.16 -10.42
C ALA A 480 2.32 13.86 -10.80
N ALA A 481 1.31 13.95 -11.66
CA ALA A 481 0.58 12.78 -12.15
C ALA A 481 1.52 11.79 -12.86
N GLN A 482 2.34 12.26 -13.77
CA GLN A 482 3.27 11.42 -14.52
C GLN A 482 4.41 10.85 -13.65
N VAL A 483 4.92 11.65 -12.72
CA VAL A 483 6.01 11.27 -11.82
C VAL A 483 5.57 10.19 -10.82
N LEU A 484 4.32 10.25 -10.35
CA LEU A 484 3.81 9.39 -9.27
C LEU A 484 2.90 8.26 -9.75
N GLU A 485 2.61 8.18 -11.06
CA GLU A 485 1.64 7.24 -11.65
C GLU A 485 1.88 5.79 -11.26
N GLU A 486 3.12 5.36 -11.26
CA GLU A 486 3.48 3.96 -11.02
C GLU A 486 3.58 3.58 -9.55
N VAL A 487 3.74 4.54 -8.64
CA VAL A 487 4.02 4.30 -7.22
C VAL A 487 2.98 3.37 -6.56
N PRO A 488 1.65 3.57 -6.72
CA PRO A 488 0.67 2.66 -6.13
C PRO A 488 0.81 1.22 -6.62
N ARG A 489 1.07 1.02 -7.92
CA ARG A 489 1.29 -0.30 -8.52
C ARG A 489 2.54 -0.95 -7.94
N GLN A 490 3.66 -0.23 -7.89
CA GLN A 490 4.94 -0.74 -7.38
C GLN A 490 4.86 -1.10 -5.89
N ILE A 491 4.09 -0.35 -5.09
CA ILE A 491 3.81 -0.67 -3.68
C ILE A 491 3.06 -2.00 -3.57
N MET A 492 1.96 -2.14 -4.30
CA MET A 492 1.14 -3.37 -4.27
C MET A 492 1.95 -4.59 -4.76
N GLU A 493 2.74 -4.44 -5.81
CA GLU A 493 3.62 -5.50 -6.32
C GLU A 493 4.63 -5.94 -5.26
N TYR A 494 5.34 -4.99 -4.64
CA TYR A 494 6.31 -5.30 -3.59
C TYR A 494 5.67 -6.13 -2.47
N TYR A 495 4.57 -5.66 -1.90
CA TYR A 495 3.93 -6.34 -0.78
C TYR A 495 3.33 -7.69 -1.17
N THR A 496 2.71 -7.78 -2.34
CA THR A 496 2.13 -9.05 -2.84
C THR A 496 3.20 -10.09 -3.10
N MET A 497 4.31 -9.72 -3.77
CA MET A 497 5.41 -10.64 -4.07
C MET A 497 6.09 -11.16 -2.80
N ASN A 498 6.09 -10.35 -1.73
CA ASN A 498 6.63 -10.73 -0.42
C ASN A 498 5.60 -11.43 0.47
N ASN A 499 4.37 -11.68 0.00
CA ASN A 499 3.26 -12.23 0.78
C ASN A 499 2.99 -11.42 2.07
N ILE A 500 3.20 -10.11 2.01
CA ILE A 500 2.88 -9.18 3.09
C ILE A 500 1.52 -8.58 2.78
N TYR A 501 0.53 -8.88 3.60
CA TYR A 501 -0.84 -8.44 3.38
C TYR A 501 -1.28 -7.43 4.44
N PRO A 502 -2.26 -6.55 4.16
CA PRO A 502 -2.72 -5.50 5.06
C PRO A 502 -3.05 -5.98 6.48
N TYR A 503 -3.68 -7.14 6.62
CA TYR A 503 -4.02 -7.71 7.94
C TYR A 503 -2.80 -8.15 8.75
N ASN A 504 -1.73 -8.65 8.13
CA ASN A 504 -0.47 -8.99 8.81
C ASN A 504 0.19 -7.72 9.39
N LEU A 505 0.18 -6.63 8.61
CA LEU A 505 0.74 -5.35 9.01
C LEU A 505 -0.03 -4.74 10.18
N ALA A 506 -1.36 -4.80 10.15
CA ALA A 506 -2.20 -4.33 11.24
C ALA A 506 -1.95 -5.09 12.54
N LEU A 507 -1.77 -6.41 12.50
CA LEU A 507 -1.44 -7.23 13.68
C LEU A 507 -0.06 -6.90 14.24
N SER A 508 0.93 -6.62 13.39
CA SER A 508 2.27 -6.26 13.83
C SER A 508 2.30 -4.95 14.63
N GLN A 509 1.43 -3.99 14.30
CA GLN A 509 1.26 -2.76 15.07
C GLN A 509 0.69 -3.04 16.47
N ILE A 510 -0.32 -3.88 16.58
CA ILE A 510 -0.94 -4.23 17.87
C ILE A 510 0.10 -4.85 18.81
N ASN A 511 0.95 -5.73 18.30
CA ASN A 511 2.00 -6.38 19.09
C ASN A 511 3.14 -5.42 19.51
N LYS A 512 3.46 -4.42 18.68
CA LYS A 512 4.52 -3.44 18.95
C LYS A 512 4.15 -2.41 20.03
N PHE A 513 2.87 -2.10 20.20
CA PHE A 513 2.37 -1.15 21.19
C PHE A 513 1.96 -1.77 22.52
N GLY A 514 2.26 -3.05 22.78
CA GLY A 514 2.17 -3.65 24.12
C GLY A 514 0.77 -3.71 24.73
N PHE A 515 -0.28 -3.77 23.91
CA PHE A 515 -1.64 -3.98 24.42
C PHE A 515 -1.84 -5.43 24.90
N ASN A 516 -1.27 -5.77 26.06
CA ASN A 516 -1.52 -7.03 26.77
C ASN A 516 -3.00 -7.21 27.20
N GLY A 517 -3.86 -6.22 26.95
CA GLY A 517 -5.29 -6.26 27.32
C GLY A 517 -6.19 -7.01 26.33
N PHE A 518 -5.77 -7.20 25.08
CA PHE A 518 -6.63 -7.84 24.07
C PHE A 518 -6.56 -9.38 24.04
N ASN A 519 -5.51 -9.97 24.61
CA ASN A 519 -5.37 -11.43 24.66
C ASN A 519 -6.44 -12.12 25.54
N ASN A 520 -7.04 -11.40 26.48
CA ASN A 520 -8.09 -11.99 27.33
C ASN A 520 -9.47 -12.06 26.65
N ASN A 521 -9.75 -11.22 25.64
CA ASN A 521 -11.02 -11.26 24.91
C ASN A 521 -11.02 -12.25 23.74
N ILE A 522 -9.87 -12.54 23.16
CA ILE A 522 -9.75 -13.59 22.12
C ILE A 522 -9.86 -14.98 22.73
N ASN A 523 -9.40 -15.16 23.98
CA ASN A 523 -9.53 -16.43 24.71
C ASN A 523 -10.94 -16.68 25.25
N ASN A 524 -11.81 -15.67 25.33
CA ASN A 524 -13.21 -15.80 25.77
C ASN A 524 -14.22 -15.92 24.63
N MET A 525 -13.81 -15.78 23.37
CA MET A 525 -14.61 -16.30 22.28
C MET A 525 -14.45 -17.81 22.26
N ASN A 526 -15.39 -18.50 22.86
CA ASN A 526 -15.54 -19.95 22.80
C ASN A 526 -15.64 -20.41 21.35
N MET A 527 -14.50 -20.49 20.67
CA MET A 527 -14.36 -21.35 19.52
C MET A 527 -14.17 -22.76 20.06
N ASN A 528 -15.23 -23.55 20.03
CA ASN A 528 -15.13 -24.98 20.21
C ASN A 528 -14.09 -25.52 19.24
N ASN A 529 -12.90 -25.72 19.78
CA ASN A 529 -11.70 -26.15 19.11
C ASN A 529 -11.84 -27.58 18.65
N ASN A 530 -11.76 -27.79 17.32
CA ASN A 530 -11.15 -29.05 16.82
C ASN A 530 -10.61 -28.94 15.38
N ALA A 531 -10.38 -27.76 14.83
CA ALA A 531 -9.85 -27.67 13.45
C ALA A 531 -8.78 -26.57 13.21
N PHE A 532 -8.39 -25.81 14.24
CA PHE A 532 -7.27 -24.87 14.10
C PHE A 532 -6.07 -25.38 14.87
N ASN A 533 -5.05 -25.82 14.15
CA ASN A 533 -3.75 -26.14 14.73
C ASN A 533 -3.11 -24.81 15.18
N LYS A 534 -3.26 -24.48 16.47
CA LYS A 534 -2.76 -23.25 17.10
C LYS A 534 -1.27 -23.01 16.85
N ASN A 535 -0.51 -24.07 16.62
CA ASN A 535 0.93 -23.98 16.45
C ASN A 535 1.35 -23.33 15.12
N ASN A 536 0.61 -23.54 14.03
CA ASN A 536 0.96 -22.93 12.75
C ASN A 536 0.64 -21.42 12.69
N PHE A 537 -0.36 -20.95 13.46
CA PHE A 537 -0.75 -19.54 13.47
C PHE A 537 0.19 -18.69 14.35
N TYR A 538 0.75 -19.28 15.42
CA TYR A 538 1.69 -18.60 16.31
C TYR A 538 3.13 -18.60 15.79
N GLU A 539 3.55 -19.63 15.06
CA GLU A 539 4.90 -19.68 14.48
C GLU A 539 5.06 -18.75 13.26
N GLU A 540 4.00 -18.55 12.45
CA GLU A 540 4.05 -17.59 11.33
C GLU A 540 4.03 -16.12 11.81
N ASN A 541 3.49 -15.82 13.00
CA ASN A 541 3.33 -14.44 13.48
C ASN A 541 4.44 -13.94 14.43
N GLN A 542 5.38 -14.78 14.86
CA GLN A 542 6.50 -14.34 15.69
C GLN A 542 7.69 -13.78 14.90
N ASN A 543 7.75 -14.02 13.60
CA ASN A 543 8.83 -13.50 12.74
C ASN A 543 8.30 -12.42 11.80
N THR A 544 8.22 -11.19 12.28
CA THR A 544 8.10 -9.98 11.43
C THR A 544 9.41 -9.64 10.70
N TYR A 545 10.34 -10.59 10.61
CA TYR A 545 11.46 -10.51 9.68
C TYR A 545 10.94 -10.87 8.29
N ILE A 546 11.23 -10.01 7.33
CA ILE A 546 11.03 -10.33 5.91
C ILE A 546 11.86 -11.58 5.66
N ASP A 547 11.19 -12.74 5.53
CA ASP A 547 11.87 -13.98 5.21
C ASP A 547 12.26 -13.96 3.73
N TYR A 548 13.46 -13.44 3.46
CA TYR A 548 14.04 -13.42 2.11
C TYR A 548 14.20 -14.81 1.48
N LYS A 549 13.94 -15.89 2.22
CA LYS A 549 13.89 -17.25 1.68
C LYS A 549 12.68 -17.53 0.79
N LYS A 550 11.56 -16.82 0.98
CA LYS A 550 10.42 -16.95 0.08
C LYS A 550 10.73 -16.47 -1.33
N TYR A 551 11.78 -15.70 -1.51
CA TYR A 551 12.44 -15.49 -2.80
C TYR A 551 13.27 -16.74 -3.13
N SER A 552 12.65 -17.90 -3.13
CA SER A 552 13.25 -19.23 -3.30
C SER A 552 13.83 -19.47 -4.68
N ASN A 553 14.14 -18.41 -5.38
CA ASN A 553 14.92 -18.53 -6.58
C ASN A 553 16.39 -18.53 -6.19
N ASP A 554 17.10 -19.52 -6.67
CA ASP A 554 18.56 -19.61 -6.66
C ASP A 554 19.23 -18.28 -7.05
N THR A 555 18.50 -17.39 -7.71
CA THR A 555 18.89 -16.05 -8.12
C THR A 555 19.24 -15.14 -6.93
N TYR A 556 18.43 -15.08 -5.87
CA TYR A 556 18.73 -14.24 -4.69
C TYR A 556 19.86 -14.84 -3.86
N LYS A 557 19.91 -16.17 -3.72
CA LYS A 557 21.05 -16.85 -3.07
C LYS A 557 22.36 -16.60 -3.83
N ASN A 558 22.30 -16.66 -5.17
CA ASN A 558 23.44 -16.34 -6.02
C ASN A 558 23.83 -14.86 -5.91
N TYR A 559 22.84 -13.95 -5.77
CA TYR A 559 23.06 -12.53 -5.51
C TYR A 559 23.83 -12.31 -4.22
N LEU A 560 23.38 -12.88 -3.09
CA LEU A 560 24.07 -12.75 -1.80
C LEU A 560 25.44 -13.42 -1.77
N ASN A 561 25.61 -14.55 -2.47
CA ASN A 561 26.87 -15.29 -2.52
C ASN A 561 27.89 -14.66 -3.47
N ASN A 562 27.46 -14.01 -4.53
CA ASN A 562 28.34 -13.42 -5.55
C ASN A 562 28.66 -11.95 -5.30
N ASN A 563 27.81 -11.22 -4.57
CA ASN A 563 28.12 -9.86 -4.14
C ASN A 563 29.06 -9.93 -2.93
N LYS A 564 30.36 -9.80 -3.18
CA LYS A 564 31.37 -9.49 -2.17
C LYS A 564 31.13 -8.03 -1.71
N TYR A 565 30.14 -7.81 -0.89
CA TYR A 565 30.12 -6.61 -0.07
C TYR A 565 31.29 -6.64 0.89
N ASN A 566 32.03 -5.55 1.02
CA ASN A 566 33.09 -5.35 2.01
C ASN A 566 32.51 -5.19 3.43
N GLY A 567 31.60 -6.05 3.81
CA GLY A 567 31.03 -6.20 5.13
C GLY A 567 30.79 -7.68 5.37
N ASN A 568 31.35 -8.22 6.43
CA ASN A 568 31.23 -9.64 6.78
C ASN A 568 29.76 -10.02 7.00
N ILE A 569 29.13 -10.65 6.01
CA ILE A 569 27.84 -11.31 6.20
C ILE A 569 28.09 -12.66 6.85
N ARG A 570 27.84 -12.78 8.15
CA ARG A 570 27.84 -14.09 8.82
C ARG A 570 26.47 -14.73 8.67
N LEU A 571 26.42 -15.82 7.94
CA LEU A 571 25.27 -16.72 7.91
C LEU A 571 25.32 -17.62 9.13
N ASN A 572 24.54 -17.33 10.17
CA ASN A 572 24.36 -18.26 11.28
C ASN A 572 23.35 -19.33 10.88
N ASN A 573 23.85 -20.54 10.69
CA ASN A 573 23.02 -21.73 10.56
C ASN A 573 22.66 -22.21 11.96
N SER A 574 21.50 -21.84 12.50
CA SER A 574 20.99 -22.45 13.72
C SER A 574 20.46 -23.84 13.37
N GLY A 575 21.36 -24.81 13.46
CA GLY A 575 21.02 -26.20 13.21
C GLY A 575 20.07 -26.73 14.27
N ASN A 576 18.85 -26.97 13.90
CA ASN A 576 18.05 -28.02 14.52
C ASN A 576 17.49 -28.87 13.38
N ARG A 577 17.66 -30.17 13.54
CA ARG A 577 17.29 -31.19 12.56
C ARG A 577 15.76 -31.24 12.44
N ASN A 578 15.21 -30.42 11.57
CA ASN A 578 13.98 -30.70 10.81
C ASN A 578 13.83 -29.57 9.78
N MET A 579 13.65 -29.95 8.54
CA MET A 579 13.68 -29.17 7.33
C MET A 579 12.92 -27.83 7.36
N ASN A 580 13.47 -26.81 7.94
CA ASN A 580 13.11 -25.41 7.69
C ASN A 580 14.26 -24.54 8.22
N SER A 581 15.25 -24.30 7.38
CA SER A 581 16.39 -23.45 7.73
C SER A 581 16.03 -21.97 7.49
N SER A 582 15.86 -21.16 8.53
CA SER A 582 15.78 -19.71 8.47
C SER A 582 17.16 -19.08 8.39
N TYR A 583 17.40 -18.16 7.45
CA TYR A 583 18.63 -17.39 7.36
C TYR A 583 18.43 -16.04 8.04
N HIS A 584 19.18 -15.79 9.09
CA HIS A 584 19.31 -14.47 9.66
C HIS A 584 20.49 -13.78 8.98
N VAL A 585 20.25 -12.65 8.35
CA VAL A 585 21.31 -11.79 7.83
C VAL A 585 21.65 -10.79 8.93
N LEU A 586 22.81 -10.98 9.60
CA LEU A 586 23.36 -10.01 10.51
C LEU A 586 24.43 -9.20 9.77
N PHE A 587 24.34 -7.88 9.84
CA PHE A 587 25.40 -7.00 9.41
C PHE A 587 26.28 -6.71 10.62
N ASP A 588 27.55 -7.14 10.57
CA ASP A 588 28.57 -6.72 11.53
C ASP A 588 29.08 -5.34 11.10
N ASP A 589 28.88 -4.33 11.92
CA ASP A 589 29.58 -3.05 11.78
C ASP A 589 31.07 -3.29 12.05
N GLU A 590 31.93 -3.13 11.06
CA GLU A 590 33.36 -3.03 11.29
C GLU A 590 33.63 -1.83 12.20
N LYS A 591 34.09 -2.15 13.39
CA LYS A 591 34.69 -1.19 14.33
C LYS A 591 35.95 -0.60 13.71
N ASN A 592 35.84 0.60 13.18
CA ASN A 592 37.00 1.45 13.10
C ASN A 592 37.39 1.87 14.52
N SER A 593 38.46 1.28 15.01
CA SER A 593 39.08 1.57 16.29
C SER A 593 39.58 3.02 16.32
N PHE A 594 38.90 3.89 17.03
CA PHE A 594 39.51 5.02 17.72
C PHE A 594 38.69 5.38 18.97
N GLY A 595 39.30 5.17 20.13
CA GLY A 595 39.15 5.99 21.32
C GLY A 595 37.89 5.77 22.15
N THR A 596 38.12 5.05 23.22
CA THR A 596 37.41 5.01 24.49
C THR A 596 36.54 6.24 24.82
N GLY A 597 35.25 6.02 25.03
CA GLY A 597 34.36 7.00 25.63
C GLY A 597 33.05 6.32 26.01
N THR A 598 32.94 5.91 27.28
CA THR A 598 31.74 5.41 27.92
C THR A 598 30.65 6.48 27.95
N GLY A 599 29.47 6.16 27.44
CA GLY A 599 28.31 7.02 27.52
C GLY A 599 27.05 6.26 27.16
N SER A 600 26.43 5.63 28.13
CA SER A 600 25.06 5.12 28.07
C SER A 600 24.10 6.30 27.94
N ILE A 601 23.27 6.32 26.89
CA ILE A 601 22.06 7.13 26.87
C ILE A 601 20.92 6.26 26.33
N PHE A 602 19.94 6.06 27.20
CA PHE A 602 18.58 5.67 26.93
C PHE A 602 17.89 6.78 26.10
N TYR A 603 17.21 6.44 25.06
CA TYR A 603 15.82 6.72 24.66
C TYR A 603 15.55 6.19 23.27
#